data_5e086593a33a95e16342242ca8cf3554
#
_entry.id   5e086593a33a95e16342242ca8cf3554
#
_cell.length_a   1.000
_cell.length_b   1.000
_cell.length_c   1.000
_cell.angle_alpha   90.00
_cell.angle_beta   90.00
_cell.angle_gamma   90.00
#
_symmetry.space_group_name_H-M   'P 1'
#
loop_
_entity.id
_entity.type
_entity.pdbx_description
1 polymer ?
#
loop_
_entity_poly.entity_id
_entity_poly.type
_entity_poly.pdbx_seq_one_letter_code
_entity_poly.pdbx_strand_id
1 'polypeptide(L)'
;MPTDSAQSDPSTWDPSFDAVTAAPQNHKVIFENDRLRVLEVTLHHEEEEPTHHHRWPSVFVLDQVGGPIYDLTPEGERLPPNRDVLRAFEAWDGKGCLVAHMEPQPLGRVFNASGKTVHGIRIEMKI
;
A
#
# COMPACT_ATOMS: atom_id res chain seq x y z
N MET A 1 13.57 -20.73 13.72
CA MET A 1 12.64 -19.66 13.86
C MET A 1 12.41 -18.95 12.54
N PRO A 2 11.20 -18.99 12.05
CA PRO A 2 10.94 -18.32 10.80
C PRO A 2 11.01 -16.82 11.00
N THR A 3 11.61 -16.16 10.05
CA THR A 3 11.57 -14.73 9.94
C THR A 3 10.56 -14.42 8.87
N ASP A 4 9.45 -13.78 9.22
CA ASP A 4 8.56 -13.36 8.20
C ASP A 4 9.15 -12.14 7.49
N SER A 5 8.61 -11.79 6.34
CA SER A 5 9.15 -10.71 5.52
C SER A 5 9.06 -9.36 6.20
N ALA A 6 8.15 -9.19 7.18
CA ALA A 6 8.02 -7.94 7.92
C ALA A 6 9.23 -7.66 8.80
N GLN A 7 10.01 -8.69 9.16
CA GLN A 7 11.19 -8.56 10.01
C GLN A 7 12.49 -8.51 9.22
N SER A 8 12.45 -8.71 7.92
CA SER A 8 13.63 -8.69 7.08
C SER A 8 13.92 -7.26 6.62
N ASP A 9 15.19 -7.05 6.21
CA ASP A 9 15.60 -5.78 5.64
C ASP A 9 14.91 -5.55 4.30
N PRO A 10 14.07 -4.50 4.16
CA PRO A 10 13.35 -4.24 2.91
C PRO A 10 14.26 -4.11 1.69
N SER A 11 15.51 -3.68 1.87
CA SER A 11 16.44 -3.56 0.75
C SER A 11 16.80 -4.90 0.12
N THR A 12 16.56 -6.00 0.82
CA THR A 12 16.84 -7.36 0.36
C THR A 12 15.65 -8.01 -0.34
N TRP A 13 14.50 -7.36 -0.33
CA TRP A 13 13.29 -7.92 -0.93
C TRP A 13 13.42 -8.02 -2.44
N ASP A 14 12.78 -9.04 -3.01
CA ASP A 14 12.84 -9.33 -4.44
C ASP A 14 12.24 -8.17 -5.25
N PRO A 15 13.01 -7.48 -6.08
CA PRO A 15 12.50 -6.34 -6.84
C PRO A 15 11.42 -6.72 -7.85
N SER A 16 11.30 -8.00 -8.23
CA SER A 16 10.23 -8.42 -9.13
C SER A 16 8.84 -8.32 -8.48
N PHE A 17 8.77 -8.25 -7.16
CA PHE A 17 7.53 -8.07 -6.42
C PHE A 17 7.31 -6.63 -5.96
N ASP A 18 8.16 -5.70 -6.35
CA ASP A 18 7.89 -4.29 -6.10
C ASP A 18 6.54 -3.90 -6.72
N ALA A 19 5.81 -3.03 -6.04
CA ALA A 19 4.43 -2.68 -6.41
C ALA A 19 4.29 -2.25 -7.87
N VAL A 20 5.23 -1.47 -8.38
CA VAL A 20 5.18 -0.99 -9.77
C VAL A 20 5.40 -2.14 -10.75
N THR A 21 6.25 -3.09 -10.41
CA THR A 21 6.55 -4.23 -11.27
C THR A 21 5.47 -5.31 -11.18
N ALA A 22 5.02 -5.61 -9.97
CA ALA A 22 4.10 -6.74 -9.74
C ALA A 22 2.63 -6.35 -9.88
N ALA A 23 2.28 -5.09 -9.61
CA ALA A 23 0.91 -4.60 -9.69
C ALA A 23 0.85 -3.28 -10.47
N PRO A 24 1.27 -3.28 -11.75
CA PRO A 24 1.37 -2.04 -12.53
C PRO A 24 0.01 -1.42 -12.83
N GLN A 25 -1.06 -2.21 -12.82
CA GLN A 25 -2.41 -1.68 -13.04
C GLN A 25 -2.89 -0.81 -11.90
N ASN A 26 -2.32 -1.01 -10.71
CA ASN A 26 -2.74 -0.32 -9.50
C ASN A 26 -1.76 0.78 -9.09
N HIS A 27 -0.54 0.77 -9.64
CA HIS A 27 0.53 1.68 -9.24
C HIS A 27 1.19 2.30 -10.47
N LYS A 28 0.88 3.57 -10.72
CA LYS A 28 1.45 4.30 -11.85
C LYS A 28 2.47 5.30 -11.33
N VAL A 29 3.71 5.21 -11.83
CA VAL A 29 4.73 6.21 -11.50
C VAL A 29 4.39 7.52 -12.21
N ILE A 30 4.18 8.59 -11.43
CA ILE A 30 3.90 9.91 -11.98
C ILE A 30 5.05 10.88 -11.78
N PHE A 31 6.00 10.54 -10.90
CA PHE A 31 7.22 11.30 -10.71
C PHE A 31 8.25 10.43 -10.01
N GLU A 32 9.52 10.55 -10.41
CA GLU A 32 10.59 9.81 -9.75
C GLU A 32 11.91 10.55 -9.90
N ASN A 33 12.68 10.58 -8.80
CA ASN A 33 14.05 11.06 -8.81
C ASN A 33 14.87 10.20 -7.83
N ASP A 34 16.07 10.66 -7.46
CA ASP A 34 16.96 9.88 -6.60
C ASP A 34 16.42 9.69 -5.19
N ARG A 35 15.48 10.53 -4.75
CA ARG A 35 14.99 10.56 -3.36
C ARG A 35 13.55 10.10 -3.22
N LEU A 36 12.74 10.28 -4.25
CA LEU A 36 11.31 10.05 -4.18
C LEU A 36 10.82 9.24 -5.38
N ARG A 37 9.82 8.44 -5.14
CA ARG A 37 9.01 7.85 -6.20
C ARG A 37 7.54 8.11 -5.86
N VAL A 38 6.85 8.84 -6.72
CA VAL A 38 5.45 9.21 -6.49
C VAL A 38 4.57 8.35 -7.38
N LEU A 39 3.63 7.66 -6.74
CA LEU A 39 2.73 6.74 -7.42
C LEU A 39 1.30 7.26 -7.33
N GLU A 40 0.59 7.19 -8.45
CA GLU A 40 -0.87 7.24 -8.42
C GLU A 40 -1.35 5.82 -8.19
N VAL A 41 -2.17 5.64 -7.16
CA VAL A 41 -2.67 4.32 -6.74
C VAL A 41 -4.18 4.28 -6.95
N THR A 42 -4.64 3.26 -7.67
CA THR A 42 -6.06 3.07 -7.94
C THR A 42 -6.42 1.61 -7.72
N LEU A 43 -7.46 1.38 -6.93
CA LEU A 43 -7.97 0.04 -6.68
C LEU A 43 -9.50 0.08 -6.76
N HIS A 44 -10.05 -0.51 -7.80
CA HIS A 44 -11.49 -0.49 -8.03
C HIS A 44 -12.21 -1.41 -7.05
N HIS A 45 -13.53 -1.19 -6.92
CA HIS A 45 -14.38 -2.02 -6.09
C HIS A 45 -14.28 -3.50 -6.52
N GLU A 46 -14.12 -4.37 -5.54
CA GLU A 46 -13.97 -5.81 -5.71
C GLU A 46 -12.70 -6.24 -6.46
N GLU A 47 -11.80 -5.29 -6.69
CA GLU A 47 -10.50 -5.60 -7.29
C GLU A 47 -9.53 -6.07 -6.21
N GLU A 48 -8.71 -7.06 -6.56
CA GLU A 48 -7.62 -7.51 -5.71
C GLU A 48 -6.30 -7.18 -6.40
N GLU A 49 -5.40 -6.49 -5.68
CA GLU A 49 -4.07 -6.24 -6.18
C GLU A 49 -3.25 -7.51 -6.15
N PRO A 50 -2.46 -7.79 -7.20
CA PRO A 50 -1.53 -8.92 -7.17
C PRO A 50 -0.53 -8.82 -6.03
N THR A 51 0.03 -9.95 -5.64
CA THR A 51 1.07 -10.01 -4.60
C THR A 51 2.21 -9.05 -4.93
N HIS A 52 2.52 -8.17 -4.00
CA HIS A 52 3.57 -7.16 -4.15
C HIS A 52 4.05 -6.70 -2.78
N HIS A 53 5.10 -5.89 -2.77
CA HIS A 53 5.59 -5.23 -1.57
C HIS A 53 5.86 -3.76 -1.83
N HIS A 54 5.99 -2.99 -0.75
CA HIS A 54 6.47 -1.61 -0.77
C HIS A 54 7.69 -1.54 0.13
N ARG A 55 8.88 -1.49 -0.45
CA ARG A 55 10.12 -1.56 0.33
C ARG A 55 10.52 -0.25 0.99
N TRP A 56 9.93 0.85 0.57
CA TRP A 56 10.24 2.15 1.14
C TRP A 56 9.12 2.67 2.02
N PRO A 57 9.47 3.41 3.10
CA PRO A 57 8.44 4.13 3.83
C PRO A 57 7.80 5.16 2.90
N SER A 58 6.55 5.50 3.18
CA SER A 58 5.81 6.39 2.31
C SER A 58 4.80 7.23 3.07
N VAL A 59 4.40 8.33 2.44
CA VAL A 59 3.20 9.08 2.83
C VAL A 59 2.14 8.79 1.77
N PHE A 60 1.00 8.29 2.21
CA PHE A 60 -0.10 7.93 1.33
C PHE A 60 -1.24 8.92 1.53
N VAL A 61 -1.56 9.68 0.49
CA VAL A 61 -2.62 10.69 0.51
C VAL A 61 -3.80 10.13 -0.30
N LEU A 62 -4.86 9.75 0.41
CA LEU A 62 -6.04 9.14 -0.20
C LEU A 62 -7.12 10.20 -0.36
N ASP A 63 -7.49 10.51 -1.60
CA ASP A 63 -8.55 11.45 -1.91
C ASP A 63 -9.90 10.75 -2.11
N GLN A 64 -9.87 9.42 -2.26
CA GLN A 64 -11.09 8.65 -2.43
C GLN A 64 -10.92 7.32 -1.69
N VAL A 65 -11.64 7.18 -0.59
CA VAL A 65 -11.63 5.97 0.23
C VAL A 65 -13.03 5.77 0.81
N GLY A 66 -13.50 4.53 0.74
CA GLY A 66 -14.82 4.18 1.24
C GLY A 66 -14.74 3.33 2.50
N GLY A 67 -15.26 2.15 2.45
CA GLY A 67 -15.31 1.22 3.58
C GLY A 67 -14.11 0.31 3.68
N PRO A 68 -14.32 -0.98 3.96
CA PRO A 68 -13.23 -1.87 4.31
C PRO A 68 -12.34 -2.23 3.13
N ILE A 69 -11.03 -2.19 3.41
CA ILE A 69 -9.98 -2.67 2.54
C ILE A 69 -9.23 -3.74 3.33
N TYR A 70 -9.03 -4.90 2.72
CA TYR A 70 -8.40 -6.02 3.41
C TYR A 70 -7.01 -6.29 2.88
N ASP A 71 -6.05 -6.38 3.80
CA ASP A 71 -4.72 -6.89 3.50
C ASP A 71 -4.75 -8.41 3.62
N LEU A 72 -4.15 -9.08 2.65
CA LEU A 72 -4.12 -10.53 2.57
C LEU A 72 -2.68 -11.01 2.49
N THR A 73 -2.43 -12.22 3.02
CA THR A 73 -1.15 -12.89 2.78
C THR A 73 -1.03 -13.24 1.29
N PRO A 74 0.18 -13.59 0.80
CA PRO A 74 0.32 -14.09 -0.57
C PRO A 74 -0.57 -15.29 -0.87
N GLU A 75 -0.92 -16.08 0.16
CA GLU A 75 -1.82 -17.23 0.03
C GLU A 75 -3.29 -16.85 0.07
N GLY A 76 -3.60 -15.58 0.27
CA GLY A 76 -4.98 -15.09 0.27
C GLY A 76 -5.67 -15.09 1.62
N GLU A 77 -4.94 -15.31 2.70
CA GLU A 77 -5.51 -15.26 4.04
C GLU A 77 -5.58 -13.82 4.54
N ARG A 78 -6.69 -13.49 5.20
CA ARG A 78 -6.92 -12.14 5.68
C ARG A 78 -6.03 -11.83 6.87
N LEU A 79 -5.33 -10.71 6.79
CA LEU A 79 -4.48 -10.20 7.86
C LEU A 79 -5.27 -9.27 8.79
N PRO A 80 -4.79 -9.06 10.02
CA PRO A 80 -5.32 -7.98 10.85
C PRO A 80 -5.16 -6.63 10.15
N PRO A 81 -5.99 -5.63 10.49
CA PRO A 81 -5.87 -4.30 9.90
C PRO A 81 -4.47 -3.71 10.09
N ASN A 82 -4.00 -3.02 9.07
CA ASN A 82 -2.68 -2.37 9.10
C ASN A 82 -2.69 -1.26 10.15
N ARG A 83 -1.70 -1.25 11.03
CA ARG A 83 -1.62 -0.30 12.14
C ARG A 83 -1.47 1.15 11.68
N ASP A 84 -0.71 1.36 10.60
CA ASP A 84 -0.51 2.70 10.05
C ASP A 84 -1.82 3.26 9.49
N VAL A 85 -2.60 2.41 8.83
CA VAL A 85 -3.90 2.78 8.28
C VAL A 85 -4.89 3.05 9.40
N LEU A 86 -4.93 2.20 10.44
CA LEU A 86 -5.80 2.43 11.59
C LEU A 86 -5.48 3.77 12.26
N ARG A 87 -4.20 4.07 12.42
CA ARG A 87 -3.77 5.34 13.03
C ARG A 87 -4.22 6.53 12.20
N ALA A 88 -4.14 6.40 10.88
CA ALA A 88 -4.59 7.44 9.96
C ALA A 88 -6.10 7.69 10.09
N PHE A 89 -6.90 6.62 10.14
CA PHE A 89 -8.34 6.75 10.31
C PHE A 89 -8.71 7.37 11.65
N GLU A 90 -7.99 7.04 12.71
CA GLU A 90 -8.23 7.62 14.05
C GLU A 90 -7.96 9.11 14.07
N ALA A 91 -6.99 9.58 13.30
CA ALA A 91 -6.63 10.99 13.23
C ALA A 91 -7.47 11.79 12.23
N TRP A 92 -8.22 11.12 11.38
CA TRP A 92 -8.98 11.75 10.30
C TRP A 92 -10.34 12.25 10.79
N ASP A 93 -10.69 13.46 10.38
CA ASP A 93 -11.98 14.07 10.75
C ASP A 93 -13.12 13.68 9.80
N GLY A 94 -12.85 12.84 8.82
CA GLY A 94 -13.85 12.41 7.83
C GLY A 94 -14.02 13.36 6.66
N LYS A 95 -13.21 14.40 6.60
CA LYS A 95 -13.28 15.42 5.53
C LYS A 95 -11.94 15.52 4.83
N GLY A 96 -11.97 15.83 3.53
CA GLY A 96 -10.77 15.94 2.74
C GLY A 96 -10.03 14.63 2.61
N CYS A 97 -8.73 14.72 2.36
CA CYS A 97 -7.90 13.54 2.15
C CYS A 97 -7.56 12.85 3.47
N LEU A 98 -7.52 11.52 3.40
CA LEU A 98 -6.96 10.71 4.49
C LEU A 98 -5.45 10.59 4.23
N VAL A 99 -4.63 10.90 5.23
CA VAL A 99 -3.17 10.84 5.09
C VAL A 99 -2.61 9.82 6.05
N ALA A 100 -1.85 8.87 5.51
CA ALA A 100 -1.22 7.81 6.29
C ALA A 100 0.28 7.81 6.07
N HIS A 101 1.04 7.77 7.16
CA HIS A 101 2.47 7.47 7.08
C HIS A 101 2.64 5.96 7.17
N MET A 102 3.18 5.37 6.10
CA MET A 102 3.29 3.92 5.97
C MET A 102 4.72 3.48 6.12
N GLU A 103 4.95 2.51 7.01
CA GLU A 103 6.21 1.80 7.07
C GLU A 103 6.34 0.87 5.86
N PRO A 104 7.54 0.35 5.56
CA PRO A 104 7.67 -0.66 4.51
C PRO A 104 6.70 -1.81 4.71
N GLN A 105 6.11 -2.27 3.61
CA GLN A 105 5.08 -3.31 3.66
C GLN A 105 5.59 -4.57 2.96
N PRO A 106 5.63 -5.71 3.67
CA PRO A 106 6.09 -6.97 3.07
C PRO A 106 5.08 -7.52 2.07
N LEU A 107 5.42 -8.64 1.46
CA LEU A 107 4.58 -9.27 0.44
C LEU A 107 3.16 -9.49 0.93
N GLY A 108 2.22 -9.08 0.10
CA GLY A 108 0.81 -9.28 0.37
C GLY A 108 -0.04 -8.88 -0.81
N ARG A 109 -1.32 -9.12 -0.67
CA ARG A 109 -2.35 -8.69 -1.62
C ARG A 109 -3.28 -7.72 -0.91
N VAL A 110 -4.01 -6.93 -1.67
CA VAL A 110 -5.01 -6.00 -1.11
C VAL A 110 -6.32 -6.22 -1.85
N PHE A 111 -7.41 -6.37 -1.11
CA PHE A 111 -8.73 -6.53 -1.67
C PHE A 111 -9.63 -5.36 -1.26
N ASN A 112 -10.27 -4.75 -2.24
CA ASN A 112 -11.18 -3.63 -2.00
C ASN A 112 -12.63 -4.10 -1.87
N ALA A 113 -13.12 -4.17 -0.64
CA ALA A 113 -14.51 -4.53 -0.35
C ALA A 113 -15.37 -3.31 0.00
N SER A 114 -14.88 -2.10 -0.30
CA SER A 114 -15.51 -0.87 0.19
C SER A 114 -16.76 -0.44 -0.58
N GLY A 115 -16.99 -1.00 -1.76
CA GLY A 115 -18.07 -0.56 -2.63
C GLY A 115 -17.75 0.64 -3.49
N LYS A 116 -16.53 1.18 -3.37
CA LYS A 116 -16.07 2.36 -4.10
C LYS A 116 -14.63 2.18 -4.55
N THR A 117 -14.23 2.94 -5.55
CA THR A 117 -12.82 3.00 -5.95
C THR A 117 -12.00 3.64 -4.84
N VAL A 118 -10.87 3.06 -4.53
CA VAL A 118 -9.84 3.68 -3.69
C VAL A 118 -8.85 4.35 -4.62
N HIS A 119 -8.55 5.62 -4.34
CA HIS A 119 -7.62 6.39 -5.15
C HIS A 119 -6.77 7.28 -4.24
N GLY A 120 -5.50 7.40 -4.58
CA GLY A 120 -4.62 8.27 -3.83
C GLY A 120 -3.25 8.42 -4.48
N ILE A 121 -2.44 9.23 -3.83
CA ILE A 121 -1.05 9.47 -4.23
C ILE A 121 -0.16 8.93 -3.12
N ARG A 122 0.77 8.07 -3.48
CA ARG A 122 1.71 7.48 -2.55
C ARG A 122 3.10 8.02 -2.85
N ILE A 123 3.67 8.69 -1.86
CA ILE A 123 5.00 9.30 -1.98
C ILE A 123 5.98 8.40 -1.25
N GLU A 124 6.75 7.62 -2.00
CA GLU A 124 7.73 6.71 -1.45
C GLU A 124 9.06 7.41 -1.27
N MET A 125 9.66 7.25 -0.11
CA MET A 125 10.92 7.91 0.25
C MET A 125 12.07 6.90 0.13
N LYS A 126 12.92 7.13 -0.87
CA LYS A 126 14.08 6.26 -1.14
C LYS A 126 15.20 6.61 -0.17
N ILE A 127 15.28 5.84 0.89
CA ILE A 127 16.31 6.07 1.92
C ILE A 127 17.20 4.85 2.08
#